data_a3f0a4ef4add220cc9e63717b6a5c5b9
#
_entry.id   a3f0a4ef4add220cc9e63717b6a5c5b9
#
_cell.length_a   1.000
_cell.length_b   1.000
_cell.length_c   1.000
_cell.angle_alpha   90.00
_cell.angle_beta   90.00
_cell.angle_gamma   90.00
#
_symmetry.space_group_name_H-M   'P 1'
#
loop_
_entity.id
_entity.type
_entity.pdbx_description
1 polymer ?
#
loop_
_entity_poly.entity_id
_entity_poly.type
_entity_poly.pdbx_seq_one_letter_code
_entity_poly.pdbx_strand_id
1 'polypeptide(L)'
;MLTGCSTAKYYSHAVVGHLQLTTGQTPIQKVIDNERTEKELKHQLELVIELREFAETKLNLDVGKAYSKYKHLDRPAAVWVVYAAPAFSTELQSWKYPIVGEYQSKGFFKESMAKDYSAKLKGEGFDVYLGEATAYSTLGWFSDPLLSTFLDDSDEELAEVLFHELTHRTYYLKGDTMFNESFATAFAQKGVQLWLKEKGELKRLKKYQDTLRRRDEFRGVLQEAKTQLGLIYKNTSNDPVDTLQKRKQEFFQSFKRTCLNLRKKWNSKDALEGWIDEEVNNAKLAASSIYLLKVPYFTELWGQADGDPKTYLELVKKL
;
A
#
# COMPACT_ATOMS: atom_id res chain seq x y z
N MET A 1 -1.09 -26.34 -24.42
CA MET A 1 -1.71 -27.06 -23.29
C MET A 1 -0.90 -27.06 -21.97
N LEU A 2 -0.05 -26.07 -21.71
CA LEU A 2 0.76 -26.00 -20.46
C LEU A 2 0.27 -24.92 -19.46
N THR A 3 -0.80 -24.22 -19.77
CA THR A 3 -1.33 -23.14 -18.91
C THR A 3 -2.10 -23.63 -17.67
N GLY A 4 -2.64 -24.84 -17.70
CA GLY A 4 -3.43 -25.38 -16.59
C GLY A 4 -2.61 -25.73 -15.34
N CYS A 5 -1.41 -26.29 -15.49
CA CYS A 5 -0.58 -26.71 -14.36
C CYS A 5 0.00 -25.52 -13.58
N SER A 6 0.36 -24.44 -14.26
CA SER A 6 0.89 -23.23 -13.59
C SER A 6 -0.21 -22.48 -12.81
N THR A 7 -1.41 -22.44 -13.33
CA THR A 7 -2.58 -21.85 -12.66
C THR A 7 -3.00 -22.65 -11.43
N ALA A 8 -3.09 -23.97 -11.52
CA ALA A 8 -3.39 -24.83 -10.37
C ALA A 8 -2.33 -24.71 -9.26
N LYS A 9 -1.03 -24.68 -9.64
CA LYS A 9 0.08 -24.47 -8.71
C LYS A 9 -0.01 -23.11 -8.01
N TYR A 10 -0.39 -22.04 -8.73
CA TYR A 10 -0.58 -20.71 -8.15
C TYR A 10 -1.71 -20.71 -7.12
N TYR A 11 -2.90 -21.25 -7.45
CA TYR A 11 -4.02 -21.25 -6.52
C TYR A 11 -3.78 -22.14 -5.30
N SER A 12 -3.16 -23.32 -5.45
CA SER A 12 -2.80 -24.16 -4.31
C SER A 12 -1.83 -23.43 -3.38
N HIS A 13 -0.85 -22.72 -3.94
CA HIS A 13 0.08 -21.91 -3.17
C HIS A 13 -0.62 -20.72 -2.47
N ALA A 14 -1.58 -20.06 -3.13
CA ALA A 14 -2.35 -18.97 -2.55
C ALA A 14 -3.18 -19.46 -1.35
N VAL A 15 -3.84 -20.61 -1.46
CA VAL A 15 -4.60 -21.24 -0.36
C VAL A 15 -3.68 -21.59 0.81
N VAL A 16 -2.55 -22.25 0.55
CA VAL A 16 -1.58 -22.61 1.61
C VAL A 16 -1.02 -21.36 2.27
N GLY A 17 -0.67 -20.32 1.49
CA GLY A 17 -0.16 -19.06 2.01
C GLY A 17 -1.18 -18.34 2.88
N HIS A 18 -2.44 -18.27 2.46
CA HIS A 18 -3.54 -17.74 3.26
C HIS A 18 -3.69 -18.49 4.59
N LEU A 19 -3.72 -19.84 4.54
CA LEU A 19 -3.80 -20.65 5.75
C LEU A 19 -2.61 -20.42 6.69
N GLN A 20 -1.40 -20.25 6.16
CA GLN A 20 -0.22 -19.92 6.96
C GLN A 20 -0.37 -18.59 7.70
N LEU A 21 -1.00 -17.57 7.13
CA LEU A 21 -1.24 -16.30 7.80
C LEU A 21 -2.37 -16.39 8.82
N THR A 22 -3.41 -17.17 8.53
CA THR A 22 -4.64 -17.21 9.32
C THR A 22 -4.69 -18.32 10.37
N THR A 23 -3.65 -19.15 10.49
CA THR A 23 -3.55 -20.20 11.52
C THR A 23 -2.37 -19.97 12.47
N GLY A 24 -2.44 -20.55 13.66
CA GLY A 24 -1.36 -20.45 14.67
C GLY A 24 -1.20 -19.03 15.24
N GLN A 25 -2.27 -18.26 15.26
CA GLN A 25 -2.33 -16.92 15.85
C GLN A 25 -2.47 -17.01 17.37
N THR A 26 -1.89 -16.05 18.09
CA THR A 26 -2.00 -15.93 19.55
C THR A 26 -2.78 -14.65 19.89
N PRO A 27 -3.77 -14.68 20.82
CA PRO A 27 -4.41 -13.46 21.31
C PRO A 27 -3.37 -12.44 21.78
N ILE A 28 -3.50 -11.18 21.39
CA ILE A 28 -2.52 -10.13 21.71
C ILE A 28 -2.28 -10.06 23.22
N GLN A 29 -3.35 -10.07 24.04
CA GLN A 29 -3.21 -10.03 25.49
C GLN A 29 -2.33 -11.15 26.04
N LYS A 30 -2.48 -12.37 25.51
CA LYS A 30 -1.64 -13.51 25.92
C LYS A 30 -0.16 -13.32 25.57
N VAL A 31 0.14 -12.59 24.50
CA VAL A 31 1.53 -12.25 24.13
C VAL A 31 2.06 -11.18 25.07
N ILE A 32 1.28 -10.16 25.40
CA ILE A 32 1.65 -9.10 26.35
C ILE A 32 1.93 -9.68 27.76
N ASP A 33 1.07 -10.58 28.24
CA ASP A 33 1.17 -11.18 29.58
C ASP A 33 2.36 -12.15 29.70
N ASN A 34 2.96 -12.57 28.60
CA ASN A 34 4.10 -13.46 28.63
C ASN A 34 5.39 -12.69 29.02
N GLU A 35 5.99 -13.06 30.13
CA GLU A 35 7.21 -12.41 30.66
C GLU A 35 8.40 -12.47 29.67
N ARG A 36 8.44 -13.47 28.78
CA ARG A 36 9.51 -13.64 27.78
C ARG A 36 9.33 -12.76 26.53
N THR A 37 8.20 -12.10 26.38
CA THR A 37 7.97 -11.21 25.24
C THR A 37 8.81 -9.95 25.39
N GLU A 38 9.51 -9.57 24.35
CA GLU A 38 10.36 -8.38 24.29
C GLU A 38 9.55 -7.11 24.58
N LYS A 39 10.17 -6.15 25.28
CA LYS A 39 9.50 -4.92 25.70
C LYS A 39 8.94 -4.11 24.53
N GLU A 40 9.69 -4.04 23.44
CA GLU A 40 9.27 -3.33 22.23
C GLU A 40 8.01 -3.95 21.62
N LEU A 41 8.00 -5.27 21.48
CA LEU A 41 6.79 -5.95 20.99
C LEU A 41 5.59 -5.76 21.94
N LYS A 42 5.80 -5.77 23.26
CA LYS A 42 4.71 -5.47 24.21
C LYS A 42 4.14 -4.08 24.00
N HIS A 43 5.02 -3.08 23.89
CA HIS A 43 4.62 -1.69 23.62
C HIS A 43 3.80 -1.56 22.34
N GLN A 44 4.26 -2.15 21.25
CA GLN A 44 3.55 -2.13 19.96
C GLN A 44 2.19 -2.83 20.04
N LEU A 45 2.10 -3.96 20.75
CA LEU A 45 0.84 -4.67 20.94
C LEU A 45 -0.14 -3.90 21.83
N GLU A 46 0.34 -3.21 22.86
CA GLU A 46 -0.47 -2.29 23.70
C GLU A 46 -0.99 -1.11 22.87
N LEU A 47 -0.13 -0.54 22.02
CA LEU A 47 -0.52 0.50 21.08
C LEU A 47 -1.61 0.02 20.11
N VAL A 48 -1.51 -1.20 19.58
CA VAL A 48 -2.55 -1.76 18.70
C VAL A 48 -3.91 -1.89 19.45
N ILE A 49 -3.90 -2.27 20.72
CA ILE A 49 -5.13 -2.30 21.52
C ILE A 49 -5.74 -0.90 21.63
N GLU A 50 -4.92 0.11 21.97
CA GLU A 50 -5.34 1.52 22.05
C GLU A 50 -5.90 2.01 20.69
N LEU A 51 -5.19 1.76 19.59
CA LEU A 51 -5.60 2.18 18.25
C LEU A 51 -6.91 1.51 17.79
N ARG A 52 -7.13 0.24 18.14
CA ARG A 52 -8.39 -0.45 17.86
C ARG A 52 -9.56 0.17 18.61
N GLU A 53 -9.38 0.48 19.90
CA GLU A 53 -10.39 1.17 20.68
C GLU A 53 -10.68 2.57 20.12
N PHE A 54 -9.65 3.31 19.75
CA PHE A 54 -9.79 4.62 19.11
C PHE A 54 -10.53 4.52 17.76
N ALA A 55 -10.20 3.53 16.94
CA ALA A 55 -10.85 3.30 15.66
C ALA A 55 -12.36 3.02 15.82
N GLU A 56 -12.75 2.22 16.82
CA GLU A 56 -14.15 1.90 17.08
C GLU A 56 -14.92 3.08 17.66
N THR A 57 -14.36 3.72 18.69
CA THR A 57 -15.09 4.72 19.50
C THR A 57 -15.04 6.13 18.92
N LYS A 58 -13.93 6.49 18.24
CA LYS A 58 -13.70 7.84 17.73
C LYS A 58 -13.78 7.95 16.21
N LEU A 59 -13.34 6.92 15.50
CA LEU A 59 -13.37 6.92 14.02
C LEU A 59 -14.61 6.26 13.44
N ASN A 60 -15.46 5.62 14.27
CA ASN A 60 -16.67 4.91 13.86
C ASN A 60 -16.38 3.80 12.82
N LEU A 61 -15.22 3.13 12.96
CA LEU A 61 -14.83 2.01 12.10
C LEU A 61 -15.35 0.67 12.65
N ASP A 62 -15.65 -0.27 11.75
CA ASP A 62 -15.99 -1.66 12.12
C ASP A 62 -14.71 -2.41 12.48
N VAL A 63 -14.37 -2.47 13.75
CA VAL A 63 -13.18 -3.15 14.26
C VAL A 63 -13.41 -4.65 14.46
N GLY A 64 -14.53 -5.03 15.08
CA GLY A 64 -14.85 -6.41 15.38
C GLY A 64 -13.69 -7.18 16.01
N LYS A 65 -13.34 -8.33 15.43
CA LYS A 65 -12.20 -9.17 15.87
C LYS A 65 -10.92 -8.96 15.06
N ALA A 66 -10.89 -8.02 14.09
CA ALA A 66 -9.70 -7.76 13.31
C ALA A 66 -8.54 -7.30 14.20
N TYR A 67 -7.32 -7.75 13.91
CA TYR A 67 -6.10 -7.40 14.64
C TYR A 67 -6.14 -7.62 16.16
N SER A 68 -6.98 -8.57 16.64
CA SER A 68 -7.02 -8.98 18.07
C SER A 68 -6.08 -10.13 18.38
N LYS A 69 -5.47 -10.73 17.36
CA LYS A 69 -4.52 -11.83 17.47
C LYS A 69 -3.24 -11.50 16.73
N TYR A 70 -2.12 -11.83 17.31
CA TYR A 70 -0.79 -11.65 16.76
C TYR A 70 -0.29 -12.90 16.06
N LYS A 71 0.43 -12.71 14.97
CA LYS A 71 1.15 -13.76 14.25
C LYS A 71 2.54 -13.29 13.88
N HIS A 72 3.56 -13.96 14.41
CA HIS A 72 4.94 -13.77 13.98
C HIS A 72 5.17 -14.44 12.62
N LEU A 73 5.86 -13.75 11.74
CA LEU A 73 6.34 -14.24 10.45
C LEU A 73 7.86 -14.13 10.39
N ASP A 74 8.54 -15.22 10.04
CA ASP A 74 10.00 -15.25 9.84
C ASP A 74 10.37 -14.73 8.43
N ARG A 75 9.79 -13.61 8.02
CA ARG A 75 9.98 -13.02 6.69
C ARG A 75 9.56 -11.54 6.70
N PRO A 76 10.17 -10.69 5.83
CA PRO A 76 9.93 -9.23 5.86
C PRO A 76 8.56 -8.81 5.32
N ALA A 77 7.89 -9.65 4.53
CA ALA A 77 6.63 -9.31 3.89
C ALA A 77 5.55 -10.38 4.12
N ALA A 78 4.30 -9.96 4.28
CA ALA A 78 3.16 -10.86 4.28
C ALA A 78 2.91 -11.45 2.89
N VAL A 79 3.01 -10.59 1.85
CA VAL A 79 2.80 -10.94 0.44
C VAL A 79 3.79 -10.17 -0.43
N TRP A 80 4.40 -10.84 -1.40
CA TRP A 80 5.19 -10.20 -2.46
C TRP A 80 4.26 -9.91 -3.63
N VAL A 81 4.26 -8.66 -4.10
CA VAL A 81 3.31 -8.17 -5.11
C VAL A 81 4.05 -7.81 -6.38
N VAL A 82 3.71 -8.48 -7.49
CA VAL A 82 4.31 -8.23 -8.80
C VAL A 82 3.41 -7.31 -9.61
N TYR A 83 3.98 -6.20 -10.06
CA TYR A 83 3.41 -5.28 -11.03
C TYR A 83 4.18 -5.39 -12.34
N ALA A 84 3.48 -5.28 -13.46
CA ALA A 84 4.12 -5.28 -14.79
C ALA A 84 3.48 -4.22 -15.67
N ALA A 85 4.28 -3.63 -16.56
CA ALA A 85 3.81 -2.72 -17.59
C ALA A 85 4.51 -3.05 -18.93
N PRO A 86 3.84 -2.93 -20.08
CA PRO A 86 4.53 -3.06 -21.37
C PRO A 86 5.70 -2.08 -21.49
N ALA A 87 6.72 -2.43 -22.26
CA ALA A 87 7.97 -1.67 -22.37
C ALA A 87 7.79 -0.19 -22.70
N PHE A 88 6.72 0.16 -23.43
CA PHE A 88 6.39 1.53 -23.82
C PHE A 88 4.95 1.89 -23.47
N SER A 89 4.56 1.63 -22.21
CA SER A 89 3.26 1.99 -21.66
C SER A 89 3.39 2.43 -20.21
N THR A 90 2.56 3.38 -19.80
CA THR A 90 2.40 3.80 -18.40
C THR A 90 1.21 3.11 -17.72
N GLU A 91 0.58 2.15 -18.41
CA GLU A 91 -0.53 1.39 -17.85
C GLU A 91 -0.06 0.01 -17.38
N LEU A 92 -0.56 -0.42 -16.22
CA LEU A 92 -0.23 -1.73 -15.68
C LEU A 92 -0.98 -2.84 -16.41
N GLN A 93 -0.31 -3.98 -16.52
CA GLN A 93 -0.93 -5.25 -16.89
C GLN A 93 -1.97 -5.64 -15.86
N SER A 94 -3.12 -6.13 -16.34
CA SER A 94 -4.17 -6.67 -15.48
C SER A 94 -4.21 -8.19 -15.51
N TRP A 95 -4.60 -8.78 -14.37
CA TRP A 95 -4.87 -10.21 -14.23
C TRP A 95 -6.30 -10.45 -13.79
N LYS A 96 -6.99 -11.37 -14.48
CA LYS A 96 -8.37 -11.76 -14.16
C LYS A 96 -8.38 -12.94 -13.20
N TYR A 97 -9.12 -12.80 -12.11
CA TYR A 97 -9.33 -13.83 -11.11
C TYR A 97 -10.81 -14.22 -11.07
N PRO A 98 -11.17 -15.52 -11.03
CA PRO A 98 -12.56 -15.96 -11.18
C PRO A 98 -13.55 -15.41 -10.15
N ILE A 99 -13.08 -15.12 -8.92
CA ILE A 99 -13.95 -14.73 -7.80
C ILE A 99 -13.84 -13.24 -7.48
N VAL A 100 -12.60 -12.71 -7.51
CA VAL A 100 -12.31 -11.35 -7.02
C VAL A 100 -12.25 -10.30 -8.13
N GLY A 101 -12.33 -10.72 -9.40
CA GLY A 101 -12.35 -9.78 -10.53
C GLY A 101 -10.98 -9.53 -11.15
N GLU A 102 -10.75 -8.30 -11.61
CA GLU A 102 -9.55 -7.89 -12.32
C GLU A 102 -8.67 -7.00 -11.41
N TYR A 103 -7.38 -7.35 -11.31
CA TYR A 103 -6.40 -6.62 -10.52
C TYR A 103 -5.16 -6.29 -11.35
N GLN A 104 -4.57 -5.14 -11.11
CA GLN A 104 -3.35 -4.67 -11.78
C GLN A 104 -2.07 -5.13 -11.06
N SER A 105 -2.19 -6.16 -10.24
CA SER A 105 -1.07 -6.77 -9.52
C SER A 105 -1.29 -8.26 -9.29
N LYS A 106 -0.21 -8.98 -9.00
CA LYS A 106 -0.26 -10.41 -8.67
C LYS A 106 0.52 -10.71 -7.40
N GLY A 107 -0.19 -11.21 -6.37
CA GLY A 107 0.37 -11.51 -5.06
C GLY A 107 0.95 -12.92 -4.96
N PHE A 108 2.04 -13.07 -4.20
CA PHE A 108 2.70 -14.33 -3.90
C PHE A 108 3.05 -14.41 -2.42
N PHE A 109 2.82 -15.55 -1.78
CA PHE A 109 3.20 -15.80 -0.39
C PHE A 109 4.63 -16.35 -0.23
N LYS A 110 5.37 -16.53 -1.32
CA LYS A 110 6.79 -16.91 -1.33
C LYS A 110 7.57 -15.99 -2.27
N GLU A 111 8.63 -15.41 -1.74
CA GLU A 111 9.49 -14.50 -2.49
C GLU A 111 10.06 -15.12 -3.76
N SER A 112 10.56 -16.38 -3.66
CA SER A 112 11.13 -17.09 -4.80
C SER A 112 10.14 -17.20 -5.96
N MET A 113 8.86 -17.50 -5.69
CA MET A 113 7.83 -17.58 -6.73
C MET A 113 7.53 -16.23 -7.36
N ALA A 114 7.56 -15.15 -6.57
CA ALA A 114 7.41 -13.79 -7.09
C ALA A 114 8.59 -13.40 -7.97
N LYS A 115 9.82 -13.72 -7.55
CA LYS A 115 11.04 -13.50 -8.34
C LYS A 115 11.06 -14.29 -9.65
N ASP A 116 10.70 -15.58 -9.61
CA ASP A 116 10.59 -16.43 -10.81
C ASP A 116 9.56 -15.87 -11.80
N TYR A 117 8.41 -15.44 -11.28
CA TYR A 117 7.36 -14.83 -12.11
C TYR A 117 7.78 -13.48 -12.68
N SER A 118 8.46 -12.66 -11.89
CA SER A 118 9.05 -11.39 -12.35
C SER A 118 10.09 -11.60 -13.44
N ALA A 119 10.97 -12.59 -13.30
CA ALA A 119 11.97 -12.93 -14.32
C ALA A 119 11.31 -13.40 -15.63
N LYS A 120 10.24 -14.21 -15.52
CA LYS A 120 9.45 -14.62 -16.68
C LYS A 120 8.90 -13.41 -17.44
N LEU A 121 8.23 -12.47 -16.74
CA LEU A 121 7.64 -11.28 -17.37
C LEU A 121 8.71 -10.35 -17.99
N LYS A 122 9.86 -10.20 -17.32
CA LYS A 122 11.01 -9.46 -17.90
C LYS A 122 11.49 -10.13 -19.19
N GLY A 123 11.56 -11.46 -19.24
CA GLY A 123 11.88 -12.21 -20.47
C GLY A 123 10.84 -12.06 -21.57
N GLU A 124 9.60 -11.74 -21.24
CA GLU A 124 8.51 -11.43 -22.18
C GLU A 124 8.49 -9.95 -22.61
N GLY A 125 9.46 -9.13 -22.16
CA GLY A 125 9.62 -7.73 -22.56
C GLY A 125 8.83 -6.73 -21.72
N PHE A 126 8.31 -7.12 -20.53
CA PHE A 126 7.68 -6.19 -19.62
C PHE A 126 8.68 -5.51 -18.69
N ASP A 127 8.43 -4.25 -18.37
CA ASP A 127 8.96 -3.64 -17.15
C ASP A 127 8.26 -4.28 -15.95
N VAL A 128 9.01 -4.64 -14.91
CA VAL A 128 8.45 -5.32 -13.73
C VAL A 128 8.92 -4.64 -12.46
N TYR A 129 7.99 -4.44 -11.54
CA TYR A 129 8.26 -4.01 -10.17
C TYR A 129 7.77 -5.09 -9.19
N LEU A 130 8.64 -5.46 -8.27
CA LEU A 130 8.34 -6.38 -7.18
C LEU A 130 8.24 -5.57 -5.89
N GLY A 131 7.02 -5.40 -5.39
CA GLY A 131 6.74 -4.73 -4.13
C GLY A 131 6.55 -5.74 -2.99
N GLU A 132 6.65 -5.25 -1.77
CA GLU A 132 6.39 -5.98 -0.54
C GLU A 132 5.16 -5.39 0.17
N ALA A 133 4.19 -6.24 0.49
CA ALA A 133 3.05 -5.86 1.31
C ALA A 133 3.27 -6.39 2.74
N THR A 134 3.36 -5.49 3.70
CA THR A 134 3.58 -5.83 5.12
C THR A 134 2.30 -6.25 5.82
N ALA A 135 1.16 -5.66 5.44
CA ALA A 135 -0.16 -6.04 5.91
C ALA A 135 -0.83 -7.05 4.95
N TYR A 136 -1.79 -7.80 5.48
CA TYR A 136 -2.66 -8.68 4.72
C TYR A 136 -4.09 -8.57 5.24
N SER A 137 -5.00 -8.17 4.38
CA SER A 137 -6.41 -8.04 4.70
C SER A 137 -7.26 -8.95 3.83
N THR A 138 -8.29 -9.54 4.45
CA THR A 138 -9.32 -10.33 3.78
C THR A 138 -10.59 -9.52 3.49
N LEU A 139 -10.50 -8.19 3.56
CA LEU A 139 -11.62 -7.26 3.38
C LEU A 139 -12.79 -7.57 4.32
N GLY A 140 -12.49 -8.03 5.54
CA GLY A 140 -13.50 -8.35 6.56
C GLY A 140 -14.15 -9.72 6.45
N TRP A 141 -13.78 -10.55 5.47
CA TRP A 141 -14.30 -11.93 5.34
C TRP A 141 -13.84 -12.83 6.49
N PHE A 142 -12.66 -12.54 7.07
CA PHE A 142 -12.10 -13.24 8.23
C PHE A 142 -11.59 -12.24 9.26
N SER A 143 -11.27 -12.73 10.46
CA SER A 143 -10.57 -11.93 11.47
C SER A 143 -9.10 -11.85 11.11
N ASP A 144 -8.70 -10.79 10.42
CA ASP A 144 -7.33 -10.60 9.97
C ASP A 144 -6.38 -10.50 11.17
N PRO A 145 -5.24 -11.22 11.15
CA PRO A 145 -4.25 -11.16 12.20
C PRO A 145 -3.41 -9.90 12.13
N LEU A 146 -2.94 -9.45 13.28
CA LEU A 146 -1.81 -8.54 13.37
C LEU A 146 -0.54 -9.32 13.03
N LEU A 147 0.11 -8.99 11.93
CA LEU A 147 1.35 -9.65 11.50
C LEU A 147 2.57 -8.88 12.03
N SER A 148 3.65 -9.59 12.39
CA SER A 148 4.90 -8.94 12.79
C SER A 148 5.47 -8.01 11.71
N THR A 149 5.16 -8.27 10.45
CA THR A 149 5.69 -7.55 9.29
C THR A 149 5.28 -6.07 9.19
N PHE A 150 4.29 -5.60 9.96
CA PHE A 150 3.92 -4.19 9.98
C PHE A 150 4.01 -3.54 11.38
N LEU A 151 4.71 -4.20 12.31
CA LEU A 151 5.01 -3.65 13.64
C LEU A 151 6.34 -2.90 13.72
N ASP A 152 7.21 -3.02 12.72
CA ASP A 152 8.56 -2.44 12.75
C ASP A 152 8.58 -0.94 12.37
N ASP A 153 7.42 -0.35 12.09
CA ASP A 153 7.25 1.05 11.71
C ASP A 153 7.10 1.98 12.94
N SER A 154 7.09 3.28 12.69
CA SER A 154 6.76 4.26 13.75
C SER A 154 5.29 4.11 14.21
N ASP A 155 4.97 4.60 15.41
CA ASP A 155 3.60 4.56 15.94
C ASP A 155 2.58 5.17 14.97
N GLU A 156 2.96 6.27 14.28
CA GLU A 156 2.11 6.94 13.29
C GLU A 156 1.88 6.08 12.05
N GLU A 157 2.90 5.36 11.59
CA GLU A 157 2.80 4.45 10.44
C GLU A 157 1.98 3.22 10.80
N LEU A 158 2.21 2.63 11.97
CA LEU A 158 1.37 1.55 12.51
C LEU A 158 -0.11 1.96 12.61
N ALA A 159 -0.38 3.17 13.13
CA ALA A 159 -1.74 3.71 13.22
C ALA A 159 -2.35 3.93 11.83
N GLU A 160 -1.56 4.46 10.87
CA GLU A 160 -2.02 4.71 9.49
C GLU A 160 -2.39 3.40 8.80
N VAL A 161 -1.54 2.35 8.89
CA VAL A 161 -1.83 1.04 8.31
C VAL A 161 -3.07 0.42 8.96
N LEU A 162 -3.16 0.43 10.29
CA LEU A 162 -4.29 -0.15 11.00
C LEU A 162 -5.62 0.53 10.64
N PHE A 163 -5.67 1.86 10.61
CA PHE A 163 -6.87 2.61 10.23
C PHE A 163 -7.21 2.42 8.76
N HIS A 164 -6.22 2.31 7.87
CA HIS A 164 -6.41 2.02 6.46
C HIS A 164 -7.13 0.67 6.26
N GLU A 165 -6.63 -0.38 6.87
CA GLU A 165 -7.21 -1.71 6.75
C GLU A 165 -8.62 -1.81 7.39
N LEU A 166 -8.82 -1.15 8.54
CA LEU A 166 -10.13 -1.07 9.17
C LEU A 166 -11.13 -0.23 8.36
N THR A 167 -10.65 0.72 7.56
CA THR A 167 -11.50 1.48 6.65
C THR A 167 -12.04 0.58 5.53
N HIS A 168 -11.21 -0.28 4.94
CA HIS A 168 -11.67 -1.27 3.96
C HIS A 168 -12.69 -2.25 4.55
N ARG A 169 -12.53 -2.63 5.81
CA ARG A 169 -13.50 -3.47 6.51
C ARG A 169 -14.84 -2.75 6.71
N THR A 170 -14.81 -1.44 6.96
CA THR A 170 -16.00 -0.63 7.22
C THR A 170 -16.79 -0.32 5.95
N TYR A 171 -16.10 -0.04 4.86
CA TYR A 171 -16.73 0.19 3.55
C TYR A 171 -15.76 -0.14 2.40
N TYR A 172 -16.26 -0.92 1.44
CA TYR A 172 -15.53 -1.34 0.27
C TYR A 172 -16.43 -1.33 -0.97
N LEU A 173 -16.09 -0.54 -1.98
CA LEU A 173 -16.78 -0.48 -3.26
C LEU A 173 -16.22 -1.53 -4.22
N LYS A 174 -17.01 -2.58 -4.50
CA LYS A 174 -16.56 -3.68 -5.35
C LYS A 174 -16.21 -3.20 -6.77
N GLY A 175 -14.98 -3.50 -7.19
CA GLY A 175 -14.51 -3.23 -8.56
C GLY A 175 -13.84 -1.87 -8.78
N ASP A 176 -13.79 -0.98 -7.79
CA ASP A 176 -13.03 0.28 -7.88
C ASP A 176 -11.88 0.32 -6.86
N THR A 177 -10.76 -0.29 -7.23
CA THR A 177 -9.54 -0.30 -6.40
C THR A 177 -9.04 1.11 -6.12
N MET A 178 -9.06 2.00 -7.12
CA MET A 178 -8.59 3.39 -6.97
C MET A 178 -9.43 4.14 -5.93
N PHE A 179 -10.76 3.97 -5.96
CA PHE A 179 -11.65 4.52 -4.95
C PHE A 179 -11.28 4.01 -3.56
N ASN A 180 -11.24 2.69 -3.40
CA ASN A 180 -11.03 2.04 -2.11
C ASN A 180 -9.70 2.45 -1.47
N GLU A 181 -8.59 2.38 -2.21
CA GLU A 181 -7.27 2.73 -1.71
C GLU A 181 -7.14 4.22 -1.38
N SER A 182 -7.67 5.09 -2.25
CA SER A 182 -7.61 6.54 -2.01
C SER A 182 -8.48 6.95 -0.81
N PHE A 183 -9.66 6.35 -0.68
CA PHE A 183 -10.55 6.57 0.45
C PHE A 183 -9.90 6.10 1.76
N ALA A 184 -9.42 4.86 1.81
CA ALA A 184 -8.80 4.29 3.01
C ALA A 184 -7.55 5.08 3.41
N THR A 185 -6.70 5.47 2.46
CA THR A 185 -5.53 6.32 2.71
C THR A 185 -5.92 7.67 3.29
N ALA A 186 -6.87 8.38 2.68
CA ALA A 186 -7.30 9.69 3.16
C ALA A 186 -7.92 9.59 4.57
N PHE A 187 -8.77 8.59 4.81
CA PHE A 187 -9.40 8.38 6.12
C PHE A 187 -8.35 8.05 7.19
N ALA A 188 -7.44 7.11 6.91
CA ALA A 188 -6.37 6.73 7.84
C ALA A 188 -5.50 7.93 8.24
N GLN A 189 -5.08 8.76 7.28
CA GLN A 189 -4.31 9.97 7.54
C GLN A 189 -5.05 10.96 8.44
N LYS A 190 -6.35 11.12 8.27
CA LYS A 190 -7.18 11.94 9.16
C LYS A 190 -7.35 11.31 10.53
N GLY A 191 -7.51 9.99 10.58
CA GLY A 191 -7.57 9.21 11.81
C GLY A 191 -6.33 9.40 12.69
N VAL A 192 -5.12 9.28 12.08
CA VAL A 192 -3.85 9.53 12.80
C VAL A 192 -3.76 10.95 13.34
N GLN A 193 -4.17 11.96 12.54
CA GLN A 193 -4.16 13.35 12.99
C GLN A 193 -5.12 13.56 14.18
N LEU A 194 -6.32 12.97 14.16
CA LEU A 194 -7.26 13.02 15.27
C LEU A 194 -6.70 12.32 16.52
N TRP A 195 -6.12 11.14 16.36
CA TRP A 195 -5.51 10.37 17.44
C TRP A 195 -4.40 11.17 18.13
N LEU A 196 -3.44 11.72 17.38
CA LEU A 196 -2.37 12.55 17.93
C LEU A 196 -2.88 13.83 18.61
N LYS A 197 -3.94 14.45 18.04
CA LYS A 197 -4.58 15.62 18.63
C LYS A 197 -5.25 15.31 19.97
N GLU A 198 -5.98 14.19 20.07
CA GLU A 198 -6.66 13.76 21.29
C GLU A 198 -5.66 13.41 22.40
N LYS A 199 -4.52 12.81 22.03
CA LYS A 199 -3.41 12.56 22.97
C LYS A 199 -2.65 13.83 23.39
N GLY A 200 -2.92 14.99 22.80
CA GLY A 200 -2.18 16.22 23.06
C GLY A 200 -0.77 16.24 22.48
N GLU A 201 -0.44 15.31 21.58
CA GLU A 201 0.87 15.11 20.97
C GLU A 201 1.13 16.09 19.81
N LEU A 202 1.00 17.39 20.06
CA LEU A 202 1.02 18.44 19.02
C LEU A 202 2.32 18.48 18.22
N LYS A 203 3.47 18.14 18.83
CA LYS A 203 4.76 18.08 18.12
C LYS A 203 4.79 16.92 17.11
N ARG A 204 4.31 15.75 17.53
CA ARG A 204 4.18 14.58 16.65
C ARG A 204 3.17 14.84 15.53
N LEU A 205 2.03 15.45 15.87
CA LEU A 205 1.02 15.86 14.88
C LEU A 205 1.63 16.75 13.80
N LYS A 206 2.40 17.78 14.19
CA LYS A 206 3.06 18.66 13.23
C LYS A 206 4.07 17.92 12.36
N LYS A 207 4.89 17.04 12.94
CA LYS A 207 5.84 16.20 12.19
C LYS A 207 5.11 15.31 11.18
N TYR A 208 4.01 14.67 11.60
CA TYR A 208 3.20 13.83 10.73
C TYR A 208 2.57 14.64 9.58
N GLN A 209 2.00 15.82 9.84
CA GLN A 209 1.48 16.73 8.82
C GLN A 209 2.56 17.16 7.81
N ASP A 210 3.78 17.42 8.28
CA ASP A 210 4.91 17.73 7.40
C ASP A 210 5.28 16.52 6.52
N THR A 211 5.19 15.30 7.03
CA THR A 211 5.37 14.07 6.25
C THR A 211 4.27 13.92 5.20
N LEU A 212 3.00 14.12 5.55
CA LEU A 212 1.89 14.09 4.59
C LEU A 212 2.07 15.10 3.46
N ARG A 213 2.47 16.33 3.79
CA ARG A 213 2.76 17.37 2.77
C ARG A 213 3.86 16.92 1.80
N ARG A 214 4.94 16.31 2.30
CA ARG A 214 6.01 15.76 1.44
C ARG A 214 5.51 14.61 0.57
N ARG A 215 4.68 13.70 1.12
CA ARG A 215 4.03 12.64 0.35
C ARG A 215 3.14 13.20 -0.76
N ASP A 216 2.38 14.28 -0.48
CA ASP A 216 1.54 14.95 -1.47
C ASP A 216 2.36 15.62 -2.57
N GLU A 217 3.44 16.29 -2.23
CA GLU A 217 4.36 16.90 -3.21
C GLU A 217 4.98 15.82 -4.12
N PHE A 218 5.41 14.70 -3.54
CA PHE A 218 5.94 13.58 -4.33
C PHE A 218 4.89 12.95 -5.23
N ARG A 219 3.65 12.79 -4.75
CA ARG A 219 2.52 12.33 -5.56
C ARG A 219 2.32 13.19 -6.81
N GLY A 220 2.39 14.52 -6.66
CA GLY A 220 2.34 15.45 -7.79
C GLY A 220 3.47 15.19 -8.81
N VAL A 221 4.68 14.95 -8.33
CA VAL A 221 5.84 14.63 -9.18
C VAL A 221 5.66 13.29 -9.91
N LEU A 222 5.12 12.26 -9.24
CA LEU A 222 4.81 10.96 -9.87
C LEU A 222 3.74 11.09 -10.96
N GLN A 223 2.67 11.85 -10.68
CA GLN A 223 1.58 12.06 -11.64
C GLN A 223 2.04 12.81 -12.88
N GLU A 224 2.83 13.86 -12.70
CA GLU A 224 3.43 14.61 -13.81
C GLU A 224 4.36 13.71 -14.62
N ALA A 225 5.21 12.93 -13.95
CA ALA A 225 6.11 11.98 -14.62
C ALA A 225 5.34 10.93 -15.44
N LYS A 226 4.26 10.35 -14.89
CA LYS A 226 3.41 9.42 -15.62
C LYS A 226 2.80 10.06 -16.86
N THR A 227 2.31 11.28 -16.73
CA THR A 227 1.70 12.04 -17.85
C THR A 227 2.73 12.34 -18.94
N GLN A 228 3.89 12.86 -18.57
CA GLN A 228 4.96 13.19 -19.52
C GLN A 228 5.47 11.95 -20.25
N LEU A 229 5.71 10.85 -19.53
CA LEU A 229 6.14 9.60 -20.15
C LEU A 229 5.09 9.03 -21.11
N GLY A 230 3.82 9.10 -20.74
CA GLY A 230 2.72 8.69 -21.62
C GLY A 230 2.65 9.52 -22.92
N LEU A 231 2.89 10.83 -22.83
CA LEU A 231 3.00 11.70 -24.02
C LEU A 231 4.20 11.34 -24.88
N ILE A 232 5.36 11.03 -24.30
CA ILE A 232 6.54 10.56 -25.04
C ILE A 232 6.16 9.31 -25.85
N TYR A 233 5.58 8.29 -25.23
CA TYR A 233 5.21 7.05 -25.93
C TYR A 233 4.16 7.29 -27.02
N LYS A 234 3.15 8.12 -26.75
CA LYS A 234 2.11 8.46 -27.74
C LYS A 234 2.69 9.17 -28.96
N ASN A 235 3.57 10.17 -28.74
CA ASN A 235 4.11 11.01 -29.82
C ASN A 235 5.19 10.30 -30.63
N THR A 236 5.75 9.22 -30.12
CA THR A 236 6.86 8.48 -30.75
C THR A 236 6.49 7.03 -31.09
N SER A 237 5.22 6.70 -31.13
CA SER A 237 4.73 5.32 -31.36
C SER A 237 5.18 4.72 -32.70
N ASN A 238 5.53 5.56 -33.67
CA ASN A 238 6.04 5.15 -35.00
C ASN A 238 7.59 5.18 -35.10
N ASP A 239 8.28 5.58 -34.04
CA ASP A 239 9.75 5.62 -34.04
C ASP A 239 10.31 4.18 -33.91
N PRO A 240 11.56 3.96 -34.40
CA PRO A 240 12.27 2.71 -34.15
C PRO A 240 12.38 2.40 -32.65
N VAL A 241 12.32 1.11 -32.28
CA VAL A 241 12.37 0.64 -30.88
C VAL A 241 13.59 1.19 -30.13
N ASP A 242 14.75 1.24 -30.77
CA ASP A 242 15.98 1.79 -30.16
C ASP A 242 15.83 3.27 -29.80
N THR A 243 15.12 4.04 -30.63
CA THR A 243 14.83 5.46 -30.35
C THR A 243 13.90 5.60 -29.17
N LEU A 244 12.84 4.79 -29.11
CA LEU A 244 11.91 4.73 -27.95
C LEU A 244 12.65 4.37 -26.67
N GLN A 245 13.51 3.35 -26.72
CA GLN A 245 14.31 2.92 -25.56
C GLN A 245 15.24 4.02 -25.06
N LYS A 246 15.91 4.73 -25.98
CA LYS A 246 16.76 5.87 -25.62
C LYS A 246 15.98 6.99 -24.94
N ARG A 247 14.81 7.38 -25.48
CA ARG A 247 13.95 8.43 -24.89
C ARG A 247 13.44 8.03 -23.50
N LYS A 248 13.07 6.77 -23.33
CA LYS A 248 12.67 6.20 -22.03
C LYS A 248 13.80 6.32 -21.01
N GLN A 249 15.03 5.95 -21.38
CA GLN A 249 16.20 6.05 -20.51
C GLN A 249 16.51 7.51 -20.13
N GLU A 250 16.51 8.42 -21.10
CA GLU A 250 16.70 9.86 -20.86
C GLU A 250 15.64 10.43 -19.92
N PHE A 251 14.37 10.02 -20.10
CA PHE A 251 13.28 10.40 -19.23
C PHE A 251 13.52 9.94 -17.78
N PHE A 252 13.80 8.65 -17.54
CA PHE A 252 14.01 8.14 -16.18
C PHE A 252 15.26 8.72 -15.51
N GLN A 253 16.33 9.03 -16.27
CA GLN A 253 17.47 9.75 -15.74
C GLN A 253 17.08 11.18 -15.29
N SER A 254 16.28 11.89 -16.07
CA SER A 254 15.78 13.23 -15.72
C SER A 254 14.85 13.17 -14.51
N PHE A 255 13.93 12.22 -14.49
CA PHE A 255 13.02 12.00 -13.39
C PHE A 255 13.77 11.69 -12.08
N LYS A 256 14.80 10.83 -12.12
CA LYS A 256 15.65 10.56 -10.95
C LYS A 256 16.30 11.84 -10.42
N ARG A 257 16.79 12.73 -11.30
CA ARG A 257 17.33 14.03 -10.87
C ARG A 257 16.29 14.90 -10.18
N THR A 258 15.05 14.94 -10.69
CA THR A 258 13.93 15.65 -10.06
C THR A 258 13.67 15.12 -8.65
N CYS A 259 13.59 13.80 -8.48
CA CYS A 259 13.39 13.17 -7.17
C CYS A 259 14.55 13.48 -6.19
N LEU A 260 15.80 13.43 -6.65
CA LEU A 260 16.95 13.77 -5.83
C LEU A 260 16.96 15.24 -5.38
N ASN A 261 16.52 16.16 -6.25
CA ASN A 261 16.38 17.58 -5.90
C ASN A 261 15.26 17.79 -4.86
N LEU A 262 14.15 17.05 -5.01
CA LEU A 262 13.05 17.06 -4.04
C LEU A 262 13.51 16.58 -2.66
N ARG A 263 14.26 15.48 -2.59
CA ARG A 263 14.87 14.95 -1.36
C ARG A 263 15.78 15.98 -0.69
N LYS A 264 16.63 16.67 -1.45
CA LYS A 264 17.49 17.74 -0.96
C LYS A 264 16.69 18.91 -0.38
N LYS A 265 15.61 19.32 -1.08
CA LYS A 265 14.70 20.39 -0.61
C LYS A 265 14.09 20.07 0.74
N TRP A 266 13.69 18.83 0.97
CA TRP A 266 13.06 18.42 2.22
C TRP A 266 14.04 18.26 3.38
N ASN A 267 15.33 18.12 3.10
CA ASN A 267 16.38 17.82 4.08
C ASN A 267 15.98 16.68 5.03
N SER A 268 15.33 15.67 4.46
CA SER A 268 14.79 14.51 5.19
C SER A 268 15.10 13.24 4.44
N LYS A 269 15.42 12.20 5.19
CA LYS A 269 15.72 10.87 4.65
C LYS A 269 14.45 10.03 4.43
N ASP A 270 13.32 10.41 5.04
CA ASP A 270 12.24 9.51 5.41
C ASP A 270 11.34 8.97 4.28
N ALA A 271 11.08 9.69 3.21
CA ALA A 271 9.98 9.26 2.31
C ALA A 271 10.42 8.75 0.93
N LEU A 272 11.66 8.97 0.54
CA LEU A 272 12.12 8.68 -0.80
C LEU A 272 13.40 7.83 -0.85
N GLU A 273 14.04 7.55 0.30
CA GLU A 273 15.35 6.89 0.30
C GLU A 273 15.29 5.54 -0.42
N GLY A 274 14.47 4.63 0.03
CA GLY A 274 14.35 3.31 -0.59
C GLY A 274 13.75 3.36 -2.00
N TRP A 275 12.76 4.26 -2.22
CA TRP A 275 12.07 4.32 -3.50
C TRP A 275 12.95 4.79 -4.67
N ILE A 276 13.82 5.80 -4.44
CA ILE A 276 14.71 6.36 -5.48
C ILE A 276 15.95 5.49 -5.72
N ASP A 277 16.40 4.78 -4.70
CA ASP A 277 17.63 3.98 -4.76
C ASP A 277 17.43 2.69 -5.56
N GLU A 278 16.20 2.21 -5.68
CA GLU A 278 15.84 1.14 -6.58
C GLU A 278 15.68 1.62 -8.03
N GLU A 279 15.77 0.68 -8.96
CA GLU A 279 15.50 0.95 -10.37
C GLU A 279 14.05 1.40 -10.58
N VAL A 280 13.88 2.60 -11.16
CA VAL A 280 12.56 3.12 -11.56
C VAL A 280 12.30 2.80 -13.02
N ASN A 281 11.18 2.14 -13.28
CA ASN A 281 10.70 1.76 -14.60
C ASN A 281 9.19 2.04 -14.74
N ASN A 282 8.59 1.71 -15.87
CA ASN A 282 7.17 1.95 -16.13
C ASN A 282 6.28 1.32 -15.07
N ALA A 283 6.56 0.08 -14.67
CA ALA A 283 5.75 -0.64 -13.70
C ALA A 283 5.81 0.00 -12.31
N LYS A 284 7.01 0.39 -11.85
CA LYS A 284 7.18 1.06 -10.56
C LYS A 284 6.52 2.43 -10.55
N LEU A 285 6.70 3.24 -11.60
CA LEU A 285 6.05 4.53 -11.74
C LEU A 285 4.53 4.40 -11.75
N ALA A 286 3.98 3.48 -12.52
CA ALA A 286 2.54 3.24 -12.61
C ALA A 286 1.97 2.73 -11.28
N ALA A 287 2.57 1.72 -10.66
CA ALA A 287 2.14 1.18 -9.37
C ALA A 287 2.09 2.25 -8.28
N SER A 288 3.14 3.10 -8.18
CA SER A 288 3.20 4.17 -7.18
C SER A 288 2.21 5.30 -7.43
N SER A 289 1.70 5.47 -8.66
CA SER A 289 0.76 6.54 -9.00
C SER A 289 -0.72 6.16 -8.89
N ILE A 290 -1.09 4.89 -9.03
CA ILE A 290 -2.49 4.45 -9.10
C ILE A 290 -3.23 4.63 -7.78
N TYR A 291 -2.61 4.23 -6.68
CA TYR A 291 -3.30 4.15 -5.38
C TYR A 291 -3.60 5.50 -4.72
N LEU A 292 -3.11 6.61 -5.28
CA LEU A 292 -3.11 7.90 -4.60
C LEU A 292 -3.84 9.02 -5.36
N LEU A 293 -4.41 8.73 -6.53
CA LEU A 293 -4.98 9.77 -7.42
C LEU A 293 -6.17 10.51 -6.82
N LYS A 294 -7.04 9.81 -6.09
CA LYS A 294 -8.25 10.41 -5.50
C LYS A 294 -8.08 10.82 -4.03
N VAL A 295 -6.89 10.69 -3.42
CA VAL A 295 -6.66 11.11 -2.03
C VAL A 295 -6.98 12.59 -1.80
N PRO A 296 -6.61 13.54 -2.68
CA PRO A 296 -7.01 14.94 -2.52
C PRO A 296 -8.54 15.15 -2.46
N TYR A 297 -9.29 14.46 -3.33
CA TYR A 297 -10.74 14.49 -3.35
C TYR A 297 -11.34 14.03 -2.00
N PHE A 298 -10.88 12.89 -1.48
CA PHE A 298 -11.34 12.39 -0.20
C PHE A 298 -10.89 13.25 0.99
N THR A 299 -9.75 13.93 0.85
CA THR A 299 -9.29 14.91 1.85
C THR A 299 -10.19 16.15 1.87
N GLU A 300 -10.65 16.62 0.73
CA GLU A 300 -11.61 17.72 0.62
C GLU A 300 -12.99 17.33 1.17
N LEU A 301 -13.46 16.11 0.85
CA LEU A 301 -14.70 15.57 1.39
C LEU A 301 -14.71 15.50 2.93
N TRP A 302 -13.54 15.25 3.54
CA TRP A 302 -13.37 15.34 5.00
C TRP A 302 -13.66 16.74 5.54
N GLY A 303 -13.26 17.78 4.82
CA GLY A 303 -13.61 19.17 5.17
C GLY A 303 -15.12 19.42 5.09
N GLN A 304 -15.82 18.86 4.10
CA GLN A 304 -17.29 18.96 3.97
C GLN A 304 -18.03 18.23 5.10
N ALA A 305 -17.39 17.27 5.75
CA ALA A 305 -17.91 16.59 6.93
C ALA A 305 -17.57 17.31 8.25
N ASP A 306 -17.04 18.54 8.21
CA ASP A 306 -16.56 19.28 9.37
C ASP A 306 -15.56 18.50 10.25
N GLY A 307 -14.86 17.54 9.65
CA GLY A 307 -13.92 16.68 10.34
C GLY A 307 -14.55 15.59 11.21
N ASP A 308 -15.86 15.37 11.09
CA ASP A 308 -16.57 14.30 11.81
C ASP A 308 -16.48 12.97 11.06
N PRO A 309 -15.87 11.92 11.65
CA PRO A 309 -15.68 10.62 10.99
C PRO A 309 -16.98 9.96 10.54
N LYS A 310 -18.04 10.04 11.33
CA LYS A 310 -19.33 9.42 11.03
C LYS A 310 -19.98 10.08 9.83
N THR A 311 -20.08 11.39 9.82
CA THR A 311 -20.62 12.20 8.70
C THR A 311 -19.79 11.94 7.42
N TYR A 312 -18.46 11.86 7.55
CA TYR A 312 -17.60 11.56 6.42
C TYR A 312 -17.90 10.18 5.80
N LEU A 313 -18.03 9.13 6.62
CA LEU A 313 -18.39 7.79 6.15
C LEU A 313 -19.77 7.77 5.46
N GLU A 314 -20.73 8.54 5.97
CA GLU A 314 -22.05 8.69 5.35
C GLU A 314 -21.98 9.40 3.98
N LEU A 315 -21.11 10.41 3.83
CA LEU A 315 -20.89 11.08 2.54
C LEU A 315 -20.24 10.12 1.54
N VAL A 316 -19.20 9.38 1.96
CA VAL A 316 -18.51 8.42 1.08
C VAL A 316 -19.43 7.31 0.58
N LYS A 317 -20.36 6.81 1.42
CA LYS A 317 -21.33 5.77 1.03
C LYS A 317 -22.36 6.23 0.01
N LYS A 318 -22.49 7.54 -0.22
CA LYS A 318 -23.42 8.13 -1.22
C LYS A 318 -22.76 8.35 -2.59
N LEU A 319 -21.44 8.17 -2.70
CA LEU A 319 -20.69 8.25 -3.96
C LEU A 319 -20.85 6.96 -4.77
#